data_d3d5c28e731ef944ccef715b88a1fc91
#
_entry.id   d3d5c28e731ef944ccef715b88a1fc91
#
_cell.length_a   1.000
_cell.length_b   1.000
_cell.length_c   1.000
_cell.angle_alpha   90.00
_cell.angle_beta   90.00
_cell.angle_gamma   90.00
#
_symmetry.space_group_name_H-M   'P 1'
#
loop_
_entity.id
_entity.type
_entity.pdbx_description
1 polymer ?
#
loop_
_entity_poly.entity_id
_entity_poly.type
_entity_poly.pdbx_seq_one_letter_code
_entity_poly.pdbx_strand_id
1 'polypeptide(L)'
;MSVKKGGRRRGGTLENAILDAAWQELLDHGYGRFTLEAVAKRARTSRPVLTRRWQNRADLAVAAIGNYNKNNPIEVPDLGNVRNELILLLQKLVDRGARTMTKVLLTMNDYFKETNSSIEDLRQKLVCKSEFQEVLERGFARGELDRSRMTRRISSLPLDLIRYEVIMTQRPVSRAAIAEIIDKVFLPLTATRGR
;
A
#
# COMPACT_ATOMS: atom_id res chain seq x y z
N MET A 1 11.90 5.72 44.95
CA MET A 1 11.52 5.86 43.57
C MET A 1 11.64 4.50 42.87
N SER A 2 10.52 3.84 42.63
CA SER A 2 10.50 2.45 42.09
C SER A 2 10.49 2.53 40.56
N VAL A 3 11.56 2.07 39.90
CA VAL A 3 11.67 1.94 38.48
C VAL A 3 10.79 0.76 38.05
N LYS A 4 9.64 1.02 37.40
CA LYS A 4 8.82 -0.01 36.75
C LYS A 4 9.65 -0.72 35.70
N LYS A 5 10.12 -1.95 35.98
CA LYS A 5 10.65 -2.89 34.99
C LYS A 5 9.55 -3.15 33.93
N GLY A 6 9.72 -2.63 32.72
CA GLY A 6 8.83 -2.90 31.62
C GLY A 6 8.72 -4.40 31.36
N GLY A 7 7.53 -4.96 31.54
CA GLY A 7 7.26 -6.38 31.31
C GLY A 7 7.66 -6.79 29.89
N ARG A 8 8.34 -7.93 29.74
CA ARG A 8 8.80 -8.51 28.47
C ARG A 8 7.58 -8.78 27.60
N ARG A 9 7.44 -8.01 26.49
CA ARG A 9 6.37 -8.21 25.50
C ARG A 9 6.43 -9.63 24.95
N ARG A 10 5.29 -10.35 24.93
CA ARG A 10 5.20 -11.74 24.47
C ARG A 10 4.20 -11.87 23.33
N GLY A 11 4.48 -12.78 22.38
CA GLY A 11 3.54 -13.15 21.31
C GLY A 11 3.27 -12.02 20.31
N GLY A 12 2.00 -11.82 19.97
CA GLY A 12 1.55 -10.84 18.96
C GLY A 12 1.91 -9.38 19.25
N THR A 13 1.95 -9.00 20.55
CA THR A 13 2.35 -7.63 20.94
C THR A 13 3.83 -7.33 20.62
N LEU A 14 4.71 -8.34 20.74
CA LEU A 14 6.12 -8.19 20.37
C LEU A 14 6.29 -8.17 18.85
N GLU A 15 5.55 -9.00 18.14
CA GLU A 15 5.58 -9.05 16.67
C GLU A 15 5.14 -7.71 16.06
N ASN A 16 4.00 -7.18 16.49
CA ASN A 16 3.56 -5.86 16.05
C ASN A 16 4.59 -4.77 16.35
N ALA A 17 5.19 -4.78 17.54
CA ALA A 17 6.23 -3.81 17.89
C ALA A 17 7.48 -3.93 17.01
N ILE A 18 7.85 -5.14 16.55
CA ILE A 18 8.94 -5.35 15.60
C ILE A 18 8.53 -4.83 14.21
N LEU A 19 7.32 -5.13 13.75
CA LEU A 19 6.83 -4.69 12.44
C LEU A 19 6.68 -3.16 12.37
N ASP A 20 6.21 -2.52 13.45
CA ASP A 20 6.14 -1.07 13.55
C ASP A 20 7.55 -0.44 13.55
N ALA A 21 8.50 -1.03 14.29
CA ALA A 21 9.89 -0.57 14.26
C ALA A 21 10.53 -0.76 12.88
N ALA A 22 10.25 -1.85 12.20
CA ALA A 22 10.72 -2.13 10.85
C ALA A 22 10.13 -1.12 9.84
N TRP A 23 8.85 -0.81 9.95
CA TRP A 23 8.20 0.21 9.14
C TRP A 23 8.85 1.60 9.33
N GLN A 24 9.09 2.02 10.57
CA GLN A 24 9.76 3.28 10.85
C GLN A 24 11.20 3.31 10.32
N GLU A 25 11.93 2.17 10.39
CA GLU A 25 13.28 2.07 9.83
C GLU A 25 13.29 2.23 8.30
N LEU A 26 12.29 1.64 7.61
CA LEU A 26 12.10 1.83 6.17
C LEU A 26 11.79 3.30 5.81
N LEU A 27 10.97 3.97 6.62
CA LEU A 27 10.61 5.38 6.41
C LEU A 27 11.79 6.33 6.58
N ASP A 28 12.59 6.11 7.64
CA ASP A 28 13.67 7.01 8.00
C ASP A 28 14.89 6.83 7.10
N HIS A 29 15.21 5.58 6.75
CA HIS A 29 16.49 5.23 6.12
C HIS A 29 16.38 4.53 4.77
N GLY A 30 15.18 4.13 4.35
CA GLY A 30 14.96 3.35 3.14
C GLY A 30 15.50 1.92 3.23
N TYR A 31 15.25 1.12 2.18
CA TYR A 31 15.66 -0.28 2.18
C TYR A 31 17.19 -0.47 2.11
N GLY A 32 17.93 0.42 1.48
CA GLY A 32 19.39 0.32 1.37
C GLY A 32 20.11 0.26 2.72
N ARG A 33 19.58 0.94 3.75
CA ARG A 33 20.10 0.94 5.12
C ARG A 33 19.29 0.07 6.08
N PHE A 34 18.26 -0.60 5.60
CA PHE A 34 17.40 -1.46 6.41
C PHE A 34 18.12 -2.76 6.78
N THR A 35 18.38 -2.98 8.05
CA THR A 35 19.04 -4.18 8.57
C THR A 35 18.28 -4.79 9.74
N LEU A 36 18.43 -6.11 9.94
CA LEU A 36 17.81 -6.79 11.09
C LEU A 36 18.34 -6.23 12.42
N GLU A 37 19.60 -5.81 12.47
CA GLU A 37 20.24 -5.19 13.62
C GLU A 37 19.61 -3.84 13.98
N ALA A 38 19.41 -2.97 12.99
CA ALA A 38 18.79 -1.67 13.18
C ALA A 38 17.36 -1.81 13.70
N VAL A 39 16.58 -2.72 13.08
CA VAL A 39 15.21 -3.02 13.53
C VAL A 39 15.19 -3.60 14.94
N ALA A 40 16.07 -4.56 15.26
CA ALA A 40 16.14 -5.17 16.58
C ALA A 40 16.45 -4.11 17.67
N LYS A 41 17.40 -3.21 17.39
CA LYS A 41 17.74 -2.08 18.26
C LYS A 41 16.54 -1.16 18.49
N ARG A 42 15.84 -0.76 17.41
CA ARG A 42 14.65 0.11 17.47
C ARG A 42 13.49 -0.56 18.22
N ALA A 43 13.26 -1.85 18.00
CA ALA A 43 12.21 -2.64 18.66
C ALA A 43 12.56 -3.01 20.11
N ARG A 44 13.77 -2.68 20.57
CA ARG A 44 14.31 -3.08 21.91
C ARG A 44 14.25 -4.60 22.11
N THR A 45 14.74 -5.34 21.13
CA THR A 45 14.83 -6.80 21.14
C THR A 45 16.17 -7.25 20.56
N SER A 46 16.36 -8.55 20.31
CA SER A 46 17.60 -9.08 19.76
C SER A 46 17.42 -9.64 18.36
N ARG A 47 18.48 -9.62 17.53
CA ARG A 47 18.47 -10.19 16.18
C ARG A 47 17.96 -11.64 16.14
N PRO A 48 18.35 -12.57 17.05
CA PRO A 48 17.80 -13.93 17.06
C PRO A 48 16.28 -14.02 17.20
N VAL A 49 15.64 -13.03 17.82
CA VAL A 49 14.17 -12.97 17.91
C VAL A 49 13.56 -12.69 16.55
N LEU A 50 14.18 -11.83 15.75
CA LEU A 50 13.73 -11.52 14.39
C LEU A 50 13.95 -12.72 13.46
N THR A 51 15.14 -13.31 13.44
CA THR A 51 15.51 -14.41 12.53
C THR A 51 14.71 -15.70 12.75
N ARG A 52 14.06 -15.85 13.90
CA ARG A 52 13.09 -16.96 14.14
C ARG A 52 11.80 -16.81 13.35
N ARG A 53 11.45 -15.59 12.90
CA ARG A 53 10.18 -15.28 12.23
C ARG A 53 10.38 -14.89 10.77
N TRP A 54 11.45 -14.16 10.48
CA TRP A 54 11.77 -13.68 9.14
C TRP A 54 13.15 -14.18 8.75
N GLN A 55 13.24 -14.90 7.63
CA GLN A 55 14.48 -15.53 7.19
C GLN A 55 15.56 -14.50 6.85
N ASN A 56 15.14 -13.37 6.32
CA ASN A 56 16.01 -12.29 5.87
C ASN A 56 15.36 -10.91 6.05
N ARG A 57 16.10 -9.85 5.71
CA ARG A 57 15.60 -8.47 5.80
C ARG A 57 14.48 -8.19 4.81
N ALA A 58 14.47 -8.85 3.65
CA ALA A 58 13.43 -8.65 2.64
C ALA A 58 12.07 -9.15 3.14
N ASP A 59 12.03 -10.33 3.77
CA ASP A 59 10.81 -10.86 4.37
C ASP A 59 10.26 -9.95 5.47
N LEU A 60 11.15 -9.42 6.31
CA LEU A 60 10.76 -8.47 7.36
C LEU A 60 10.23 -7.16 6.77
N ALA A 61 10.83 -6.65 5.70
CA ALA A 61 10.37 -5.43 5.04
C ALA A 61 8.97 -5.60 4.45
N VAL A 62 8.72 -6.71 3.74
CA VAL A 62 7.39 -7.04 3.18
C VAL A 62 6.36 -7.18 4.30
N ALA A 63 6.70 -7.90 5.38
CA ALA A 63 5.81 -8.06 6.53
C ALA A 63 5.48 -6.72 7.20
N ALA A 64 6.47 -5.82 7.32
CA ALA A 64 6.27 -4.49 7.91
C ALA A 64 5.33 -3.62 7.05
N ILE A 65 5.52 -3.62 5.72
CA ILE A 65 4.64 -2.92 4.79
C ILE A 65 3.21 -3.50 4.86
N GLY A 66 3.08 -4.83 4.87
CA GLY A 66 1.80 -5.51 4.98
C GLY A 66 1.08 -5.18 6.29
N ASN A 67 1.79 -5.18 7.42
CA ASN A 67 1.26 -4.80 8.73
C ASN A 67 0.78 -3.34 8.75
N TYR A 68 1.58 -2.42 8.18
CA TYR A 68 1.18 -1.03 8.05
C TYR A 68 -0.10 -0.89 7.24
N ASN A 69 -0.21 -1.55 6.08
CA ASN A 69 -1.40 -1.51 5.24
C ASN A 69 -2.64 -2.06 5.97
N LYS A 70 -2.49 -3.18 6.66
CA LYS A 70 -3.56 -3.81 7.44
C LYS A 70 -4.07 -2.91 8.58
N ASN A 71 -3.16 -2.23 9.27
CA ASN A 71 -3.49 -1.37 10.41
C ASN A 71 -3.95 0.04 10.00
N ASN A 72 -3.82 0.37 8.71
CA ASN A 72 -4.25 1.65 8.15
C ASN A 72 -5.09 1.40 6.89
N PRO A 73 -6.27 0.77 6.98
CA PRO A 73 -7.13 0.53 5.83
C PRO A 73 -7.59 1.85 5.20
N ILE A 74 -7.86 1.83 3.90
CA ILE A 74 -8.50 2.95 3.21
C ILE A 74 -9.98 2.63 3.10
N GLU A 75 -10.76 3.16 4.00
CA GLU A 75 -12.20 2.98 3.96
C GLU A 75 -12.85 3.96 2.99
N VAL A 76 -13.66 3.44 2.08
CA VAL A 76 -14.50 4.22 1.16
C VAL A 76 -15.95 3.86 1.43
N PRO A 77 -16.73 4.77 2.03
CA PRO A 77 -18.16 4.53 2.25
C PRO A 77 -18.89 4.38 0.91
N ASP A 78 -20.04 3.73 0.94
CA ASP A 78 -20.95 3.73 -0.21
C ASP A 78 -21.52 5.15 -0.38
N LEU A 79 -21.15 5.80 -1.49
CA LEU A 79 -21.60 7.14 -1.85
C LEU A 79 -22.74 7.13 -2.87
N GLY A 80 -23.26 5.95 -3.20
CA GLY A 80 -24.35 5.77 -4.15
C GLY A 80 -23.94 5.88 -5.62
N ASN A 81 -22.66 6.16 -5.92
CA ASN A 81 -22.17 6.14 -7.29
C ASN A 81 -20.65 5.83 -7.35
N VAL A 82 -20.27 5.04 -8.33
CA VAL A 82 -18.90 4.55 -8.50
C VAL A 82 -17.91 5.68 -8.78
N ARG A 83 -18.33 6.72 -9.48
CA ARG A 83 -17.47 7.86 -9.81
C ARG A 83 -16.92 8.53 -8.55
N ASN A 84 -17.79 8.92 -7.63
CA ASN A 84 -17.40 9.62 -6.40
C ASN A 84 -16.59 8.71 -5.47
N GLU A 85 -16.94 7.42 -5.41
CA GLU A 85 -16.21 6.42 -4.63
C GLU A 85 -14.79 6.22 -5.16
N LEU A 86 -14.60 6.11 -6.49
CA LEU A 86 -13.29 6.00 -7.12
C LEU A 86 -12.45 7.25 -6.90
N ILE A 87 -13.02 8.44 -7.07
CA ILE A 87 -12.30 9.70 -6.82
C ILE A 87 -11.86 9.77 -5.36
N LEU A 88 -12.73 9.45 -4.41
CA LEU A 88 -12.39 9.46 -2.99
C LEU A 88 -11.30 8.44 -2.65
N LEU A 89 -11.42 7.22 -3.18
CA LEU A 89 -10.42 6.18 -2.99
C LEU A 89 -9.05 6.60 -3.51
N LEU A 90 -8.99 7.08 -4.75
CA LEU A 90 -7.74 7.50 -5.38
C LEU A 90 -7.11 8.69 -4.66
N GLN A 91 -7.94 9.63 -4.19
CA GLN A 91 -7.47 10.74 -3.36
C GLN A 91 -6.82 10.24 -2.07
N LYS A 92 -7.49 9.35 -1.33
CA LYS A 92 -6.94 8.76 -0.11
C LYS A 92 -5.66 7.95 -0.37
N LEU A 93 -5.59 7.24 -1.50
CA LEU A 93 -4.38 6.53 -1.94
C LEU A 93 -3.23 7.50 -2.26
N VAL A 94 -3.52 8.61 -2.94
CA VAL A 94 -2.52 9.66 -3.24
C VAL A 94 -2.04 10.31 -1.95
N ASP A 95 -2.95 10.71 -1.06
CA ASP A 95 -2.60 11.34 0.22
C ASP A 95 -1.74 10.43 1.10
N ARG A 96 -2.06 9.12 1.12
CA ARG A 96 -1.28 8.09 1.80
C ARG A 96 0.06 7.84 1.11
N GLY A 97 0.06 7.70 -0.22
CA GLY A 97 1.23 7.37 -1.02
C GLY A 97 2.23 8.51 -1.13
N ALA A 98 1.75 9.73 -1.34
CA ALA A 98 2.62 10.91 -1.47
C ALA A 98 3.47 11.17 -0.22
N ARG A 99 2.97 10.80 0.97
CA ARG A 99 3.68 11.02 2.24
C ARG A 99 4.58 9.86 2.65
N THR A 100 4.27 8.64 2.24
CA THR A 100 4.82 7.47 2.92
C THR A 100 5.24 6.35 1.96
N MET A 101 4.32 5.81 1.18
CA MET A 101 4.56 4.61 0.36
C MET A 101 5.45 4.90 -0.85
N THR A 102 5.26 6.04 -1.52
CA THR A 102 6.10 6.43 -2.67
C THR A 102 7.56 6.58 -2.23
N LYS A 103 7.80 7.22 -1.07
CA LYS A 103 9.15 7.36 -0.51
C LYS A 103 9.80 5.98 -0.27
N VAL A 104 9.06 5.04 0.32
CA VAL A 104 9.55 3.68 0.56
C VAL A 104 9.82 2.96 -0.76
N LEU A 105 8.88 2.98 -1.70
CA LEU A 105 9.02 2.28 -3.00
C LEU A 105 10.20 2.80 -3.82
N LEU A 106 10.44 4.11 -3.84
CA LEU A 106 11.58 4.70 -4.54
C LEU A 106 12.93 4.26 -3.96
N THR A 107 12.97 3.86 -2.69
CA THR A 107 14.19 3.36 -2.03
C THR A 107 14.34 1.84 -2.09
N MET A 108 13.39 1.10 -2.69
CA MET A 108 13.39 -0.36 -2.72
C MET A 108 14.15 -0.99 -3.90
N ASN A 109 14.92 -0.21 -4.65
CA ASN A 109 15.68 -0.74 -5.79
C ASN A 109 16.59 -1.92 -5.37
N ASP A 110 17.25 -1.81 -4.23
CA ASP A 110 18.11 -2.89 -3.70
C ASP A 110 17.30 -4.13 -3.27
N TYR A 111 16.07 -3.94 -2.77
CA TYR A 111 15.13 -5.04 -2.51
C TYR A 111 14.84 -5.83 -3.78
N PHE A 112 14.50 -5.14 -4.87
CA PHE A 112 14.16 -5.81 -6.14
C PHE A 112 15.35 -6.55 -6.74
N LYS A 113 16.57 -6.00 -6.61
CA LYS A 113 17.81 -6.68 -7.00
C LYS A 113 18.09 -7.90 -6.13
N GLU A 114 17.98 -7.75 -4.80
CA GLU A 114 18.27 -8.81 -3.82
C GLU A 114 17.31 -10.00 -3.96
N THR A 115 16.02 -9.71 -4.21
CA THR A 115 14.97 -10.74 -4.31
C THR A 115 14.70 -11.21 -5.73
N ASN A 116 15.37 -10.63 -6.73
CA ASN A 116 15.08 -10.85 -8.15
C ASN A 116 13.59 -10.72 -8.48
N SER A 117 12.94 -9.69 -7.94
CA SER A 117 11.50 -9.46 -8.05
C SER A 117 11.20 -8.08 -8.62
N SER A 118 9.96 -7.85 -9.00
CA SER A 118 9.43 -6.59 -9.52
C SER A 118 8.53 -5.87 -8.51
N ILE A 119 8.18 -4.62 -8.83
CA ILE A 119 7.15 -3.87 -8.08
C ILE A 119 5.81 -4.63 -8.11
N GLU A 120 5.50 -5.30 -9.23
CA GLU A 120 4.27 -6.08 -9.36
C GLU A 120 4.27 -7.30 -8.44
N ASP A 121 5.40 -8.01 -8.32
CA ASP A 121 5.52 -9.14 -7.40
C ASP A 121 5.37 -8.70 -5.95
N LEU A 122 5.96 -7.56 -5.58
CA LEU A 122 5.78 -6.98 -4.26
C LEU A 122 4.31 -6.60 -4.03
N ARG A 123 3.67 -5.99 -5.01
CA ARG A 123 2.26 -5.65 -4.95
C ARG A 123 1.39 -6.87 -4.71
N GLN A 124 1.62 -7.96 -5.43
CA GLN A 124 0.88 -9.23 -5.23
C GLN A 124 1.06 -9.80 -3.84
N LYS A 125 2.24 -9.71 -3.25
CA LYS A 125 2.50 -10.13 -1.87
C LYS A 125 1.77 -9.27 -0.82
N LEU A 126 1.50 -8.00 -1.15
CA LEU A 126 0.90 -7.03 -0.23
C LEU A 126 -0.62 -6.89 -0.37
N VAL A 127 -1.21 -7.44 -1.45
CA VAL A 127 -2.65 -7.34 -1.70
C VAL A 127 -3.42 -8.31 -0.80
N CYS A 128 -3.95 -7.77 0.30
CA CYS A 128 -5.24 -8.19 0.85
C CYS A 128 -6.35 -7.61 -0.06
N LYS A 129 -7.60 -8.10 -0.02
CA LYS A 129 -8.73 -7.60 -0.83
C LYS A 129 -8.59 -6.11 -1.06
N SER A 130 -8.41 -5.69 -2.32
CA SER A 130 -8.10 -4.31 -2.61
C SER A 130 -9.39 -3.51 -2.45
N GLU A 131 -9.33 -2.44 -1.70
CA GLU A 131 -10.44 -1.47 -1.54
C GLU A 131 -10.95 -0.99 -2.91
N PHE A 132 -10.05 -0.99 -3.90
CA PHE A 132 -10.40 -0.70 -5.29
C PHE A 132 -11.36 -1.75 -5.87
N GLN A 133 -11.13 -3.03 -5.59
CA GLN A 133 -12.03 -4.10 -6.03
C GLN A 133 -13.39 -3.99 -5.38
N GLU A 134 -13.46 -3.61 -4.10
CA GLU A 134 -14.74 -3.43 -3.40
C GLU A 134 -15.58 -2.30 -4.02
N VAL A 135 -14.94 -1.17 -4.38
CA VAL A 135 -15.62 -0.07 -5.08
C VAL A 135 -16.12 -0.52 -6.45
N LEU A 136 -15.31 -1.28 -7.20
CA LEU A 136 -15.76 -1.82 -8.50
C LEU A 136 -16.93 -2.77 -8.36
N GLU A 137 -16.93 -3.67 -7.35
CA GLU A 137 -18.04 -4.60 -7.12
C GLU A 137 -19.35 -3.87 -6.80
N ARG A 138 -19.29 -2.78 -6.02
CA ARG A 138 -20.45 -1.91 -5.82
C ARG A 138 -20.95 -1.27 -7.12
N GLY A 139 -20.03 -0.77 -7.96
CA GLY A 139 -20.36 -0.22 -9.28
C GLY A 139 -21.02 -1.25 -10.21
N PHE A 140 -20.53 -2.51 -10.19
CA PHE A 140 -21.18 -3.60 -10.92
C PHE A 140 -22.57 -3.92 -10.37
N ALA A 141 -22.71 -4.00 -9.04
CA ALA A 141 -24.00 -4.31 -8.41
C ALA A 141 -25.07 -3.24 -8.70
N ARG A 142 -24.68 -1.99 -8.83
CA ARG A 142 -25.58 -0.88 -9.21
C ARG A 142 -25.80 -0.73 -10.72
N GLY A 143 -25.11 -1.55 -11.54
CA GLY A 143 -25.21 -1.47 -13.00
C GLY A 143 -24.53 -0.26 -13.63
N GLU A 144 -23.66 0.44 -12.90
CA GLU A 144 -22.92 1.61 -13.38
C GLU A 144 -21.72 1.19 -14.26
N LEU A 145 -21.15 0.01 -13.98
CA LEU A 145 -20.03 -0.56 -14.70
C LEU A 145 -20.44 -1.84 -15.44
N ASP A 146 -19.88 -2.05 -16.62
CA ASP A 146 -20.05 -3.26 -17.41
C ASP A 146 -18.90 -4.24 -17.14
N ARG A 147 -19.23 -5.37 -16.50
CA ARG A 147 -18.26 -6.41 -16.15
C ARG A 147 -17.58 -7.02 -17.38
N SER A 148 -18.28 -7.11 -18.50
CA SER A 148 -17.74 -7.69 -19.74
C SER A 148 -16.63 -6.83 -20.36
N ARG A 149 -16.63 -5.54 -20.04
CA ARG A 149 -15.61 -4.57 -20.51
C ARG A 149 -14.42 -4.46 -19.55
N MET A 150 -14.51 -5.05 -18.36
CA MET A 150 -13.49 -4.93 -17.32
C MET A 150 -12.39 -5.97 -17.50
N THR A 151 -11.35 -5.60 -18.24
CA THR A 151 -10.13 -6.41 -18.34
C THR A 151 -9.17 -6.07 -17.19
N ARG A 152 -8.18 -6.94 -16.93
CA ARG A 152 -7.12 -6.67 -15.94
C ARG A 152 -6.41 -5.32 -16.20
N ARG A 153 -6.17 -4.99 -17.47
CA ARG A 153 -5.52 -3.73 -17.86
C ARG A 153 -6.40 -2.52 -17.56
N ILE A 154 -7.68 -2.60 -17.88
CA ILE A 154 -8.63 -1.51 -17.63
C ILE A 154 -8.81 -1.31 -16.13
N SER A 155 -8.93 -2.38 -15.34
CA SER A 155 -9.07 -2.25 -13.89
C SER A 155 -7.85 -1.62 -13.22
N SER A 156 -6.63 -1.84 -13.70
CA SER A 156 -5.42 -1.22 -13.13
C SER A 156 -5.18 0.22 -13.62
N LEU A 157 -5.78 0.62 -14.74
CA LEU A 157 -5.45 1.85 -15.47
C LEU A 157 -5.48 3.13 -14.61
N PRO A 158 -6.48 3.38 -13.75
CA PRO A 158 -6.49 4.59 -12.91
C PRO A 158 -5.28 4.68 -11.97
N LEU A 159 -4.93 3.57 -11.35
CA LEU A 159 -3.78 3.51 -10.44
C LEU A 159 -2.45 3.62 -11.20
N ASP A 160 -2.36 3.06 -12.40
CA ASP A 160 -1.15 3.12 -13.22
C ASP A 160 -0.91 4.54 -13.73
N LEU A 161 -1.96 5.27 -14.14
CA LEU A 161 -1.87 6.68 -14.52
C LEU A 161 -1.46 7.58 -13.35
N ILE A 162 -2.03 7.35 -12.17
CA ILE A 162 -1.63 8.08 -10.95
C ILE A 162 -0.15 7.82 -10.61
N ARG A 163 0.30 6.58 -10.65
CA ARG A 163 1.71 6.24 -10.40
C ARG A 163 2.64 6.89 -11.43
N TYR A 164 2.25 6.83 -12.71
CA TYR A 164 2.99 7.50 -13.78
C TYR A 164 3.15 9.00 -13.48
N GLU A 165 2.07 9.70 -13.15
CA GLU A 165 2.09 11.13 -12.85
C GLU A 165 2.96 11.44 -11.63
N VAL A 166 2.83 10.68 -10.54
CA VAL A 166 3.69 10.83 -9.34
C VAL A 166 5.17 10.64 -9.68
N ILE A 167 5.52 9.63 -10.47
CA ILE A 167 6.92 9.35 -10.85
C ILE A 167 7.47 10.48 -11.73
N MET A 168 6.70 10.93 -12.72
CA MET A 168 7.14 11.94 -13.68
C MET A 168 7.22 13.34 -13.08
N THR A 169 6.28 13.69 -12.22
CA THR A 169 6.21 15.06 -11.66
C THR A 169 6.88 15.19 -10.31
N GLN A 170 7.09 14.07 -9.59
CA GLN A 170 7.53 14.04 -8.19
C GLN A 170 6.63 14.88 -7.26
N ARG A 171 5.36 15.04 -7.62
CA ARG A 171 4.35 15.83 -6.90
C ARG A 171 3.10 14.99 -6.64
N PRO A 172 2.33 15.31 -5.59
CA PRO A 172 1.03 14.71 -5.38
C PRO A 172 0.09 15.01 -6.56
N VAL A 173 -0.66 14.00 -7.01
CA VAL A 173 -1.65 14.16 -8.07
C VAL A 173 -2.81 15.00 -7.56
N SER A 174 -3.21 16.01 -8.30
CA SER A 174 -4.31 16.90 -7.90
C SER A 174 -5.67 16.17 -7.98
N ARG A 175 -6.64 16.64 -7.20
CA ARG A 175 -8.01 16.12 -7.29
C ARG A 175 -8.62 16.30 -8.69
N ALA A 176 -8.27 17.38 -9.38
CA ALA A 176 -8.73 17.62 -10.74
C ALA A 176 -8.18 16.57 -11.72
N ALA A 177 -6.87 16.23 -11.61
CA ALA A 177 -6.27 15.19 -12.44
C ALA A 177 -6.85 13.80 -12.13
N ILE A 178 -7.12 13.49 -10.85
CA ILE A 178 -7.82 12.26 -10.47
C ILE A 178 -9.21 12.20 -11.12
N ALA A 179 -9.97 13.28 -11.03
CA ALA A 179 -11.30 13.34 -11.65
C ALA A 179 -11.21 13.19 -13.18
N GLU A 180 -10.24 13.80 -13.82
CA GLU A 180 -10.01 13.67 -15.26
C GLU A 180 -9.70 12.22 -15.65
N ILE A 181 -8.83 11.53 -14.92
CA ILE A 181 -8.53 10.10 -15.13
C ILE A 181 -9.82 9.27 -15.05
N ILE A 182 -10.66 9.53 -14.06
CA ILE A 182 -11.92 8.78 -13.90
C ILE A 182 -12.92 9.14 -14.99
N ASP A 183 -13.16 10.43 -15.23
CA ASP A 183 -14.23 10.89 -16.12
C ASP A 183 -13.92 10.75 -17.61
N LYS A 184 -12.64 10.93 -17.98
CA LYS A 184 -12.24 10.96 -19.38
C LYS A 184 -11.57 9.68 -19.85
N VAL A 185 -11.07 8.84 -18.94
CA VAL A 185 -10.36 7.62 -19.30
C VAL A 185 -11.10 6.39 -18.79
N PHE A 186 -11.31 6.27 -17.49
CA PHE A 186 -11.80 5.02 -16.91
C PHE A 186 -13.29 4.76 -17.20
N LEU A 187 -14.17 5.69 -16.85
CA LEU A 187 -15.61 5.52 -17.03
C LEU A 187 -16.03 5.35 -18.49
N PRO A 188 -15.48 6.09 -19.50
CA PRO A 188 -15.81 5.85 -20.90
C PRO A 188 -15.48 4.43 -21.39
N LEU A 189 -14.47 3.79 -20.77
CA LEU A 189 -14.09 2.41 -21.11
C LEU A 189 -14.97 1.37 -20.42
N THR A 190 -15.56 1.69 -19.26
CA THR A 190 -16.16 0.71 -18.35
C THR A 190 -17.62 0.92 -18.04
N ALA A 191 -18.16 2.13 -18.24
CA ALA A 191 -19.56 2.41 -17.97
C ALA A 191 -20.50 1.59 -18.87
N THR A 192 -21.64 1.21 -18.32
CA THR A 192 -22.74 0.65 -19.11
C THR A 192 -23.18 1.70 -20.15
N ARG A 193 -23.24 1.31 -21.42
CA ARG A 193 -23.87 2.18 -22.42
C ARG A 193 -25.36 2.20 -22.12
N GLY A 194 -25.88 3.37 -21.76
CA GLY A 194 -27.33 3.55 -21.64
C GLY A 194 -28.02 2.98 -22.90
N ARG A 195 -29.00 2.12 -22.66
CA ARG A 195 -29.93 1.68 -23.71
C ARG A 195 -30.76 2.86 -24.18
#